data_c3a623ae55f2ef65e7ab542cb171d876
#
_entry.id   c3a623ae55f2ef65e7ab542cb171d876
#
_cell.length_a   1.000
_cell.length_b   1.000
_cell.length_c   1.000
_cell.angle_alpha   90.00
_cell.angle_beta   90.00
_cell.angle_gamma   90.00
#
_symmetry.space_group_name_H-M   'P 1'
#
loop_
_entity.id
_entity.type
_entity.pdbx_description
1 polymer ?
#
loop_
_entity_poly.entity_id
_entity_poly.type
_entity_poly.pdbx_seq_one_letter_code
_entity_poly.pdbx_strand_id
1 'polypeptide(L)'
;MNHIAALPLHSMPAWLEGELRSDHAGETGAVMIYRGILAVSRDAAAREFAQRHMVTEQGHLRLIEQVLPAAKHSRLLPIWRVAGWLTGAIPALFGPRAIFATIDAVESFVDHHYQQQIDRLDAEQSFPALRAMLAQ
;
A
#
# COMPACT_ATOMS: atom_id res chain seq x y z
N MET A 1 -6.83 -16.92 12.15
CA MET A 1 -7.56 -16.08 11.17
C MET A 1 -8.31 -15.00 11.93
N ASN A 2 -7.74 -13.81 12.03
CA ASN A 2 -8.47 -12.70 12.63
C ASN A 2 -9.47 -12.19 11.58
N HIS A 3 -10.72 -12.64 11.72
CA HIS A 3 -11.82 -11.96 11.03
C HIS A 3 -11.91 -10.55 11.63
N ILE A 4 -11.42 -9.57 10.87
CA ILE A 4 -11.80 -8.18 11.11
C ILE A 4 -13.30 -8.17 10.86
N ALA A 5 -14.07 -8.12 11.93
CA ALA A 5 -15.51 -7.96 11.81
C ALA A 5 -15.75 -6.75 10.92
N ALA A 6 -16.50 -6.96 9.84
CA ALA A 6 -16.79 -5.90 8.89
C ALA A 6 -17.25 -4.67 9.68
N LEU A 7 -16.43 -3.61 9.65
CA LEU A 7 -16.82 -2.35 10.27
C LEU A 7 -18.14 -1.94 9.62
N PRO A 8 -19.18 -1.65 10.39
CA PRO A 8 -20.45 -1.24 9.79
C PRO A 8 -20.19 0.04 8.99
N LEU A 9 -20.28 -0.07 7.66
CA LEU A 9 -20.04 1.04 6.72
C LEU A 9 -20.84 2.31 7.05
N HIS A 10 -21.91 2.17 7.81
CA HIS A 10 -22.78 3.27 8.23
C HIS A 10 -22.20 4.14 9.35
N SER A 11 -21.11 3.71 9.98
CA SER A 11 -20.47 4.41 11.11
C SER A 11 -19.07 4.93 10.79
N MET A 12 -18.56 4.72 9.58
CA MET A 12 -17.22 5.17 9.21
C MET A 12 -17.22 6.67 8.94
N PRO A 13 -16.39 7.46 9.65
CA PRO A 13 -16.24 8.87 9.36
C PRO A 13 -15.75 9.11 7.93
N ALA A 14 -16.19 10.20 7.30
CA ALA A 14 -15.80 10.54 5.92
C ALA A 14 -14.28 10.67 5.73
N TRP A 15 -13.58 11.18 6.75
CA TRP A 15 -12.11 11.29 6.69
C TRP A 15 -11.45 9.92 6.63
N LEU A 16 -11.95 8.93 7.38
CA LEU A 16 -11.40 7.59 7.42
C LEU A 16 -11.66 6.86 6.11
N GLU A 17 -12.85 7.02 5.51
CA GLU A 17 -13.13 6.48 4.17
C GLU A 17 -12.18 7.07 3.13
N GLY A 18 -11.89 8.38 3.20
CA GLY A 18 -10.93 9.06 2.32
C GLY A 18 -9.51 8.51 2.49
N GLU A 19 -9.06 8.30 3.73
CA GLU A 19 -7.76 7.73 4.03
C GLU A 19 -7.64 6.28 3.52
N LEU A 20 -8.61 5.43 3.79
CA LEU A 20 -8.62 4.05 3.28
C LEU A 20 -8.64 3.98 1.76
N ARG A 21 -9.30 4.93 1.09
CA ARG A 21 -9.25 5.05 -0.37
C ARG A 21 -7.85 5.39 -0.86
N SER A 22 -7.17 6.28 -0.18
CA SER A 22 -5.76 6.62 -0.47
C SER A 22 -4.83 5.44 -0.20
N ASP A 23 -5.03 4.75 0.91
CA ASP A 23 -4.24 3.55 1.27
C ASP A 23 -4.42 2.46 0.22
N HIS A 24 -5.67 2.19 -0.19
CA HIS A 24 -5.96 1.22 -1.24
C HIS A 24 -5.25 1.56 -2.56
N ALA A 25 -5.27 2.83 -2.96
CA ALA A 25 -4.56 3.28 -4.15
C ALA A 25 -3.04 3.16 -3.99
N GLY A 26 -2.51 3.50 -2.81
CA GLY A 26 -1.10 3.37 -2.47
C GLY A 26 -0.61 1.93 -2.52
N GLU A 27 -1.33 1.00 -1.89
CA GLU A 27 -1.00 -0.43 -1.92
C GLU A 27 -1.11 -1.03 -3.33
N THR A 28 -2.09 -0.60 -4.11
CA THR A 28 -2.18 -0.95 -5.54
C THR A 28 -0.94 -0.49 -6.29
N GLY A 29 -0.51 0.76 -6.05
CA GLY A 29 0.73 1.30 -6.62
C GLY A 29 1.96 0.53 -6.18
N ALA A 30 2.08 0.17 -4.89
CA ALA A 30 3.20 -0.59 -4.35
C ALA A 30 3.33 -1.97 -5.01
N VAL A 31 2.23 -2.71 -5.16
CA VAL A 31 2.23 -3.99 -5.90
C VAL A 31 2.76 -3.78 -7.33
N MET A 32 2.36 -2.70 -7.99
CA MET A 32 2.81 -2.39 -9.35
C MET A 32 4.28 -1.98 -9.41
N ILE A 33 4.82 -1.31 -8.38
CA ILE A 33 6.26 -1.01 -8.28
C ILE A 33 7.07 -2.31 -8.36
N TYR A 34 6.73 -3.29 -7.56
CA TYR A 34 7.42 -4.58 -7.57
C TYR A 34 7.24 -5.34 -8.88
N ARG A 35 6.07 -5.25 -9.51
CA ARG A 35 5.87 -5.79 -10.87
C ARG A 35 6.75 -5.12 -11.90
N GLY A 36 6.92 -3.81 -11.82
CA GLY A 36 7.81 -3.05 -12.70
C GLY A 36 9.28 -3.46 -12.52
N ILE A 37 9.73 -3.62 -11.27
CA ILE A 37 11.08 -4.14 -10.97
C ILE A 37 11.28 -5.53 -11.58
N LEU A 38 10.34 -6.44 -11.34
CA LEU A 38 10.42 -7.82 -11.85
C LEU A 38 10.38 -7.92 -13.38
N ALA A 39 9.72 -6.97 -14.03
CA ALA A 39 9.66 -6.92 -15.50
C ALA A 39 10.99 -6.52 -16.13
N VAL A 40 11.81 -5.72 -15.46
CA VAL A 40 13.01 -5.07 -16.04
C VAL A 40 14.29 -5.57 -15.40
N SER A 41 14.36 -5.72 -14.07
CA SER A 41 15.58 -6.11 -13.37
C SER A 41 15.99 -7.54 -13.66
N ARG A 42 17.29 -7.75 -13.88
CA ARG A 42 17.92 -9.07 -13.97
C ARG A 42 18.77 -9.40 -12.74
N ASP A 43 18.92 -8.47 -11.81
CA ASP A 43 19.64 -8.69 -10.57
C ASP A 43 18.88 -9.66 -9.67
N ALA A 44 19.53 -10.74 -9.25
CA ALA A 44 18.89 -11.81 -8.50
C ALA A 44 18.39 -11.35 -7.12
N ALA A 45 19.19 -10.52 -6.41
CA ALA A 45 18.83 -10.03 -5.09
C ALA A 45 17.65 -9.04 -5.15
N ALA A 46 17.65 -8.13 -6.14
CA ALA A 46 16.55 -7.19 -6.35
C ALA A 46 15.25 -7.92 -6.71
N ARG A 47 15.34 -8.96 -7.53
CA ARG A 47 14.18 -9.78 -7.91
C ARG A 47 13.60 -10.57 -6.74
N GLU A 48 14.46 -11.19 -5.94
CA GLU A 48 14.03 -11.91 -4.74
C GLU A 48 13.37 -10.97 -3.73
N PHE A 49 13.97 -9.80 -3.51
CA PHE A 49 13.40 -8.76 -2.68
C PHE A 49 12.01 -8.34 -3.19
N ALA A 50 11.89 -8.01 -4.47
CA ALA A 50 10.64 -7.58 -5.08
C ALA A 50 9.54 -8.65 -4.98
N GLN A 51 9.87 -9.93 -5.17
CA GLN A 51 8.90 -11.02 -5.04
C GLN A 51 8.37 -11.15 -3.62
N ARG A 52 9.23 -11.09 -2.61
CA ARG A 52 8.82 -11.18 -1.20
C ARG A 52 7.95 -10.00 -0.79
N HIS A 53 8.37 -8.79 -1.11
CA HIS A 53 7.65 -7.58 -0.74
C HIS A 53 6.32 -7.46 -1.50
N MET A 54 6.28 -7.85 -2.77
CA MET A 54 5.02 -7.87 -3.52
C MET A 54 3.94 -8.73 -2.84
N VAL A 55 4.32 -9.88 -2.29
CA VAL A 55 3.38 -10.74 -1.54
C VAL A 55 2.88 -10.04 -0.28
N THR A 56 3.74 -9.32 0.42
CA THR A 56 3.36 -8.51 1.60
C THR A 56 2.36 -7.43 1.21
N GLU A 57 2.64 -6.64 0.17
CA GLU A 57 1.75 -5.55 -0.26
C GLU A 57 0.41 -6.08 -0.79
N GLN A 58 0.42 -7.22 -1.46
CA GLN A 58 -0.83 -7.91 -1.83
C GLN A 58 -1.64 -8.34 -0.59
N GLY A 59 -0.96 -8.68 0.49
CA GLY A 59 -1.59 -8.95 1.79
C GLY A 59 -2.27 -7.72 2.38
N HIS A 60 -1.55 -6.60 2.43
CA HIS A 60 -2.09 -5.31 2.89
C HIS A 60 -3.28 -4.87 2.05
N LEU A 61 -3.15 -4.95 0.73
CA LEU A 61 -4.23 -4.61 -0.20
C LEU A 61 -5.51 -5.41 0.09
N ARG A 62 -5.38 -6.73 0.27
CA ARG A 62 -6.52 -7.59 0.62
C ARG A 62 -7.17 -7.22 1.96
N LEU A 63 -6.38 -6.82 2.95
CA LEU A 63 -6.91 -6.36 4.24
C LEU A 63 -7.74 -5.08 4.09
N ILE A 64 -7.25 -4.12 3.32
CA ILE A 64 -7.99 -2.87 3.06
C ILE A 64 -9.28 -3.16 2.26
N GLU A 65 -9.23 -4.06 1.29
CA GLU A 65 -10.39 -4.46 0.49
C GLU A 65 -11.51 -5.14 1.32
N GLN A 66 -11.16 -5.72 2.46
CA GLN A 66 -12.16 -6.27 3.39
C GLN A 66 -13.01 -5.18 4.07
N VAL A 67 -12.45 -3.98 4.24
CA VAL A 67 -13.12 -2.87 4.95
C VAL A 67 -13.56 -1.76 4.00
N LEU A 68 -13.00 -1.67 2.80
CA LEU A 68 -13.35 -0.67 1.79
C LEU A 68 -14.00 -1.32 0.57
N PRO A 69 -15.32 -1.14 0.34
CA PRO A 69 -16.01 -1.71 -0.80
C PRO A 69 -15.46 -1.19 -2.13
N ALA A 70 -15.53 -2.02 -3.18
CA ALA A 70 -15.07 -1.68 -4.52
C ALA A 70 -15.66 -0.37 -5.08
N ALA A 71 -16.92 -0.06 -4.76
CA ALA A 71 -17.57 1.18 -5.15
C ALA A 71 -16.91 2.45 -4.54
N LYS A 72 -16.12 2.28 -3.48
CA LYS A 72 -15.41 3.35 -2.76
C LYS A 72 -13.93 3.48 -3.17
N HIS A 73 -13.45 2.60 -4.05
CA HIS A 73 -12.08 2.67 -4.56
C HIS A 73 -11.86 3.95 -5.39
N SER A 74 -10.61 4.38 -5.47
CA SER A 74 -10.23 5.56 -6.27
C SER A 74 -10.52 5.34 -7.75
N ARG A 75 -11.11 6.33 -8.41
CA ARG A 75 -11.26 6.36 -9.88
C ARG A 75 -9.93 6.54 -10.60
N LEU A 76 -8.89 6.93 -9.89
CA LEU A 76 -7.54 7.12 -10.41
C LEU A 76 -6.69 5.84 -10.36
N LEU A 77 -7.25 4.69 -9.97
CA LEU A 77 -6.50 3.42 -9.91
C LEU A 77 -5.73 3.09 -11.19
N PRO A 78 -6.26 3.28 -12.40
CA PRO A 78 -5.49 3.04 -13.63
C PRO A 78 -4.21 3.88 -13.70
N ILE A 79 -4.29 5.14 -13.25
CA ILE A 79 -3.12 6.04 -13.17
C ILE A 79 -2.14 5.55 -12.12
N TRP A 80 -2.61 5.16 -10.93
CA TRP A 80 -1.77 4.60 -9.87
C TRP A 80 -1.06 3.32 -10.31
N ARG A 81 -1.71 2.46 -11.06
CA ARG A 81 -1.11 1.25 -11.62
C ARG A 81 0.02 1.56 -12.57
N VAL A 82 -0.19 2.47 -13.51
CA VAL A 82 0.84 2.87 -14.47
C VAL A 82 1.99 3.58 -13.77
N ALA A 83 1.69 4.54 -12.91
CA ALA A 83 2.71 5.28 -12.15
C ALA A 83 3.53 4.34 -11.26
N GLY A 84 2.88 3.42 -10.55
CA GLY A 84 3.57 2.42 -9.73
C GLY A 84 4.49 1.54 -10.56
N TRP A 85 4.01 1.01 -11.69
CA TRP A 85 4.82 0.19 -12.56
C TRP A 85 6.05 0.93 -13.10
N LEU A 86 5.89 2.18 -13.53
CA LEU A 86 7.00 3.02 -13.99
C LEU A 86 7.98 3.35 -12.87
N THR A 87 7.48 3.58 -11.65
CA THR A 87 8.32 3.83 -10.46
C THR A 87 9.24 2.65 -10.15
N GLY A 88 8.83 1.44 -10.46
CA GLY A 88 9.67 0.25 -10.34
C GLY A 88 10.54 -0.01 -11.57
N ALA A 89 9.96 0.09 -12.76
CA ALA A 89 10.63 -0.26 -14.01
C ALA A 89 11.76 0.70 -14.40
N ILE A 90 11.57 2.01 -14.23
CA ILE A 90 12.55 3.02 -14.59
C ILE A 90 13.84 2.91 -13.75
N PRO A 91 13.80 2.88 -12.41
CA PRO A 91 14.99 2.64 -11.60
C PRO A 91 15.69 1.32 -11.94
N ALA A 92 14.92 0.28 -12.26
CA ALA A 92 15.47 -1.03 -12.62
C ALA A 92 16.36 -1.00 -13.88
N LEU A 93 16.18 -0.03 -14.76
CA LEU A 93 17.08 0.21 -15.90
C LEU A 93 18.49 0.66 -15.47
N PHE A 94 18.60 1.26 -14.29
CA PHE A 94 19.85 1.82 -13.76
C PHE A 94 20.54 0.91 -12.73
N GLY A 95 19.95 -0.25 -12.43
CA GLY A 95 20.54 -1.27 -11.57
C GLY A 95 20.03 -1.27 -10.12
N PRO A 96 20.53 -2.20 -9.28
CA PRO A 96 19.98 -2.45 -7.95
C PRO A 96 20.10 -1.27 -6.99
N ARG A 97 21.14 -0.43 -7.09
CA ARG A 97 21.25 0.78 -6.25
C ARG A 97 20.08 1.74 -6.46
N ALA A 98 19.68 1.97 -7.69
CA ALA A 98 18.56 2.84 -8.03
C ALA A 98 17.23 2.22 -7.55
N ILE A 99 17.07 0.91 -7.68
CA ILE A 99 15.91 0.17 -7.17
C ILE A 99 15.77 0.39 -5.67
N PHE A 100 16.80 0.06 -4.88
CA PHE A 100 16.74 0.13 -3.42
C PHE A 100 16.59 1.57 -2.91
N ALA A 101 17.23 2.55 -3.55
CA ALA A 101 17.04 3.96 -3.20
C ALA A 101 15.59 4.43 -3.44
N THR A 102 14.97 3.97 -4.52
CA THR A 102 13.56 4.27 -4.82
C THR A 102 12.63 3.63 -3.81
N ILE A 103 12.85 2.36 -3.47
CA ILE A 103 12.04 1.65 -2.49
C ILE A 103 12.15 2.32 -1.12
N ASP A 104 13.36 2.64 -0.66
CA ASP A 104 13.60 3.32 0.62
C ASP A 104 12.83 4.64 0.70
N ALA A 105 12.85 5.44 -0.36
CA ALA A 105 12.09 6.68 -0.42
C ALA A 105 10.57 6.46 -0.35
N VAL A 106 10.05 5.45 -1.07
CA VAL A 106 8.62 5.12 -1.07
C VAL A 106 8.19 4.59 0.29
N GLU A 107 8.93 3.65 0.88
CA GLU A 107 8.63 3.08 2.19
C GLU A 107 8.64 4.15 3.28
N SER A 108 9.62 5.04 3.29
CA SER A 108 9.68 6.15 4.26
C SER A 108 8.46 7.07 4.17
N PHE A 109 7.99 7.35 2.96
CA PHE A 109 6.78 8.14 2.76
C PHE A 109 5.53 7.41 3.28
N VAL A 110 5.40 6.13 2.97
CA VAL A 110 4.26 5.29 3.37
C VAL A 110 4.21 5.13 4.89
N ASP A 111 5.33 4.82 5.53
CA ASP A 111 5.43 4.69 6.98
C ASP A 111 4.99 5.97 7.69
N HIS A 112 5.43 7.13 7.20
CA HIS A 112 5.02 8.41 7.76
C HIS A 112 3.51 8.65 7.61
N HIS A 113 2.95 8.30 6.47
CA HIS A 113 1.52 8.43 6.20
C HIS A 113 0.68 7.54 7.12
N TYR A 114 1.04 6.26 7.25
CA TYR A 114 0.35 5.34 8.17
C TYR A 114 0.50 5.74 9.63
N GLN A 115 1.67 6.25 10.04
CA GLN A 115 1.84 6.73 11.41
C GLN A 115 0.90 7.90 11.73
N GLN A 116 0.71 8.84 10.82
CA GLN A 116 -0.25 9.92 10.99
C GLN A 116 -1.70 9.43 11.14
N GLN A 117 -2.09 8.40 10.39
CA GLN A 117 -3.41 7.78 10.52
C GLN A 117 -3.58 7.09 11.88
N ILE A 118 -2.58 6.32 12.31
CA ILE A 118 -2.56 5.64 13.60
C ILE A 118 -2.69 6.65 14.74
N ASP A 119 -1.90 7.72 14.71
CA ASP A 119 -1.92 8.78 15.71
C ASP A 119 -3.31 9.45 15.80
N ARG A 120 -3.98 9.62 14.67
CA ARG A 120 -5.33 10.17 14.63
C ARG A 120 -6.37 9.20 15.21
N LEU A 121 -6.28 7.91 14.87
CA LEU A 121 -7.16 6.89 15.44
C LEU A 121 -6.98 6.76 16.95
N ASP A 122 -5.74 6.84 17.44
CA ASP A 122 -5.43 6.82 18.87
C ASP A 122 -5.99 8.06 19.59
N ALA A 123 -5.86 9.24 19.00
CA ALA A 123 -6.39 10.49 19.55
C ALA A 123 -7.93 10.48 19.64
N GLU A 124 -8.61 9.89 18.66
CA GLU A 124 -10.06 9.76 18.63
C GLU A 124 -10.58 8.54 19.42
N GLN A 125 -9.70 7.69 19.92
CA GLN A 125 -10.00 6.42 20.59
C GLN A 125 -11.00 5.55 19.81
N SER A 126 -10.85 5.56 18.47
CA SER A 126 -11.78 4.96 17.54
C SER A 126 -11.15 3.78 16.77
N PHE A 127 -12.00 2.85 16.37
CA PHE A 127 -11.64 1.74 15.45
C PHE A 127 -10.38 0.95 15.83
N PRO A 128 -10.28 0.33 17.02
CA PRO A 128 -9.06 -0.34 17.47
C PRO A 128 -8.61 -1.49 16.55
N ALA A 129 -9.56 -2.19 15.93
CA ALA A 129 -9.24 -3.26 14.97
C ALA A 129 -8.57 -2.72 13.69
N LEU A 130 -9.03 -1.57 13.18
CA LEU A 130 -8.43 -0.91 12.03
C LEU A 130 -7.04 -0.36 12.38
N ARG A 131 -6.92 0.27 13.55
CA ARG A 131 -5.63 0.75 14.06
C ARG A 131 -4.61 -0.38 14.14
N ALA A 132 -5.00 -1.55 14.64
CA ALA A 132 -4.15 -2.73 14.71
C ALA A 132 -3.76 -3.26 13.33
N MET A 133 -4.66 -3.17 12.34
CA MET A 133 -4.38 -3.52 10.95
C MET A 133 -3.33 -2.60 10.32
N LEU A 134 -3.44 -1.29 10.51
CA LEU A 134 -2.51 -0.31 9.95
C LEU A 134 -1.12 -0.35 10.59
N ALA A 135 -0.99 -0.93 11.78
CA ALA A 135 0.26 -1.08 12.52
C ALA A 135 1.05 -2.35 12.16
N GLN A 136 0.56 -3.18 11.23
CA GLN A 136 1.24 -4.39 10.76
C GLN A 136 2.28 -4.07 9.69
#